data_305cdca86dcf2b6173bf27b0a4bee99a
#
_entry.id   305cdca86dcf2b6173bf27b0a4bee99a
#
_cell.length_a   1.000
_cell.length_b   1.000
_cell.length_c   1.000
_cell.angle_alpha   90.00
_cell.angle_beta   90.00
_cell.angle_gamma   90.00
#
_symmetry.space_group_name_H-M   'P 1'
#
loop_
_entity.id
_entity.type
_entity.pdbx_description
1 polymer ?
#
loop_
_entity_poly.entity_id
_entity_poly.type
_entity_poly.pdbx_seq_one_letter_code
_entity_poly.pdbx_strand_id
1 'polypeptide(L)'
;MRSLAILGSGMITGVGLSAPASCAAIRCAIDNFNETRFIDDGGEWIIGSEVPLEEPWRGFEKLVQMVASAIRECQVHAGAVSLASVPLLLCIAEPTRPGRTYGLDNELLKEVEKALGAKLHPRSSVIARGRVSIAEALHLASHLITPESPFAMIAGVDSFLSWSTLSLYQSKSRLLTSKNSNGFIPGEAAAAILVGAAKSGTENLICTGIGAGHETATVESEEPLRANGMVEAFTAAFADAGCTMADVDYRLTDLNGEQYAFKEAALAMNRTLRTRKSRFPIWHPTDCVGEVGAAIGPLSLGVALAAARKGYSPGPGVLCHFGGDGNDRIALVLRYERRAA
;
A
#
# COMPACT_ATOMS: atom_id res chain seq x y z
N MET A 1 -2.15 -12.02 16.34
CA MET A 1 -1.22 -10.85 16.51
C MET A 1 -1.79 -9.86 17.53
N ARG A 2 -0.95 -9.00 18.19
CA ARG A 2 -1.45 -7.87 19.00
C ARG A 2 -2.09 -6.83 18.08
N SER A 3 -3.34 -6.44 18.34
CA SER A 3 -4.07 -5.46 17.53
C SER A 3 -3.38 -4.09 17.55
N LEU A 4 -3.26 -3.47 16.38
CA LEU A 4 -2.62 -2.18 16.18
C LEU A 4 -3.64 -1.14 15.70
N ALA A 5 -3.63 0.04 16.31
CA ALA A 5 -4.40 1.19 15.87
C ALA A 5 -3.62 2.01 14.85
N ILE A 6 -4.27 2.40 13.76
CA ILE A 6 -3.77 3.35 12.77
C ILE A 6 -4.16 4.75 13.23
N LEU A 7 -3.17 5.55 13.62
CA LEU A 7 -3.38 6.81 14.34
C LEU A 7 -3.32 8.05 13.44
N GLY A 8 -2.60 7.97 12.34
CA GLY A 8 -2.42 9.07 11.40
C GLY A 8 -1.82 8.58 10.10
N SER A 9 -1.84 9.43 9.07
CA SER A 9 -1.26 9.14 7.76
C SER A 9 -0.65 10.39 7.12
N GLY A 10 0.29 10.18 6.21
CA GLY A 10 0.81 11.16 5.28
C GLY A 10 0.90 10.53 3.89
N MET A 11 0.69 11.31 2.82
CA MET A 11 0.69 10.79 1.45
C MET A 11 1.23 11.82 0.46
N ILE A 12 2.00 11.32 -0.47
CA ILE A 12 2.47 12.05 -1.65
C ILE A 12 2.16 11.18 -2.87
N THR A 13 1.24 11.61 -3.70
CA THR A 13 0.75 10.85 -4.86
C THR A 13 0.63 11.76 -6.09
N GLY A 14 0.43 11.17 -7.26
CA GLY A 14 0.16 11.92 -8.50
C GLY A 14 -1.10 12.78 -8.44
N VAL A 15 -2.03 12.49 -7.52
CA VAL A 15 -3.31 13.21 -7.35
C VAL A 15 -3.37 14.10 -6.11
N GLY A 16 -2.28 14.18 -5.33
CA GLY A 16 -2.22 15.06 -4.16
C GLY A 16 -0.91 14.95 -3.40
N LEU A 17 -0.41 16.09 -2.91
CA LEU A 17 0.83 16.21 -2.15
C LEU A 17 0.58 16.21 -0.62
N SER A 18 -0.54 15.66 -0.20
CA SER A 18 -0.87 15.42 1.21
C SER A 18 -1.92 14.32 1.33
N ALA A 19 -2.06 13.70 2.50
CA ALA A 19 -3.06 12.68 2.76
C ALA A 19 -4.51 13.22 2.58
N PRO A 20 -4.88 14.42 3.05
CA PRO A 20 -6.20 14.98 2.77
C PRO A 20 -6.49 15.19 1.30
N ALA A 21 -5.53 15.67 0.51
CA ALA A 21 -5.67 15.92 -0.93
C ALA A 21 -5.79 14.60 -1.69
N SER A 22 -4.86 13.67 -1.46
CA SER A 22 -4.86 12.35 -2.11
C SER A 22 -6.14 11.56 -1.80
N CYS A 23 -6.56 11.51 -0.53
CA CYS A 23 -7.79 10.81 -0.15
C CYS A 23 -9.06 11.47 -0.73
N ALA A 24 -9.08 12.80 -0.90
CA ALA A 24 -10.19 13.50 -1.52
C ALA A 24 -10.28 13.18 -3.01
N ALA A 25 -9.16 13.20 -3.73
CA ALA A 25 -9.09 12.83 -5.15
C ALA A 25 -9.53 11.37 -5.36
N ILE A 26 -8.97 10.43 -4.60
CA ILE A 26 -9.32 9.01 -4.67
C ILE A 26 -10.81 8.79 -4.39
N ARG A 27 -11.38 9.46 -3.38
CA ARG A 27 -12.81 9.39 -3.07
C ARG A 27 -13.68 9.86 -4.25
N CYS A 28 -13.22 10.87 -4.98
CA CYS A 28 -13.93 11.46 -6.11
C CYS A 28 -13.63 10.74 -7.43
N ALA A 29 -12.85 9.65 -7.41
CA ALA A 29 -12.34 8.96 -8.61
C ALA A 29 -11.64 9.93 -9.59
N ILE A 30 -10.89 10.88 -9.05
CA ILE A 30 -10.07 11.80 -9.83
C ILE A 30 -8.70 11.17 -10.00
N ASP A 31 -8.27 11.00 -11.23
CA ASP A 31 -6.92 10.59 -11.61
C ASP A 31 -6.10 11.77 -12.13
N ASN A 32 -4.81 11.55 -12.32
CA ASN A 32 -3.87 12.45 -12.96
C ASN A 32 -2.97 11.66 -13.91
N PHE A 33 -3.58 10.85 -14.77
CA PHE A 33 -2.88 10.08 -15.77
C PHE A 33 -2.54 10.96 -16.97
N ASN A 34 -1.25 11.15 -17.20
CA ASN A 34 -0.73 11.98 -18.26
C ASN A 34 0.34 11.24 -19.06
N GLU A 35 0.64 11.76 -20.25
CA GLU A 35 1.80 11.34 -21.01
C GLU A 35 3.08 11.55 -20.19
N THR A 36 3.85 10.48 -20.05
CA THR A 36 5.17 10.56 -19.42
C THR A 36 6.24 10.92 -20.44
N ARG A 37 7.48 11.07 -20.01
CA ARG A 37 8.65 11.27 -20.90
C ARG A 37 9.14 9.97 -21.56
N PHE A 38 8.47 8.86 -21.37
CA PHE A 38 8.85 7.56 -21.90
C PHE A 38 7.95 7.18 -23.07
N ILE A 39 8.56 6.57 -24.09
CA ILE A 39 7.89 6.17 -25.33
C ILE A 39 7.84 4.64 -25.36
N ASP A 40 6.72 4.09 -25.76
CA ASP A 40 6.54 2.66 -25.95
C ASP A 40 7.13 2.17 -27.29
N ASP A 41 7.13 0.85 -27.52
CA ASP A 41 7.62 0.24 -28.77
C ASP A 41 6.75 0.60 -29.99
N GLY A 42 5.61 1.23 -29.79
CA GLY A 42 4.74 1.78 -30.84
C GLY A 42 5.08 3.22 -31.23
N GLY A 43 5.96 3.86 -30.47
CA GLY A 43 6.29 5.28 -30.64
C GLY A 43 5.31 6.23 -29.98
N GLU A 44 4.43 5.73 -29.09
CA GLU A 44 3.47 6.51 -28.33
C GLU A 44 3.98 6.78 -26.91
N TRP A 45 3.58 7.91 -26.32
CA TRP A 45 3.93 8.22 -24.94
C TRP A 45 3.25 7.25 -23.96
N ILE A 46 4.04 6.65 -23.06
CA ILE A 46 3.48 5.84 -21.99
C ILE A 46 2.72 6.75 -21.02
N ILE A 47 1.47 6.41 -20.77
CA ILE A 47 0.63 7.10 -19.79
C ILE A 47 1.03 6.64 -18.40
N GLY A 48 1.10 7.59 -17.45
CA GLY A 48 1.47 7.30 -16.06
C GLY A 48 0.97 8.34 -15.09
N SER A 49 1.10 8.03 -13.79
CA SER A 49 0.77 8.94 -12.69
C SER A 49 2.05 9.42 -12.03
N GLU A 50 2.58 10.56 -12.47
CA GLU A 50 3.80 11.16 -11.93
C GLU A 50 3.46 12.09 -10.75
N VAL A 51 4.25 12.02 -9.66
CA VAL A 51 4.16 12.95 -8.53
C VAL A 51 4.76 14.30 -8.91
N PRO A 52 3.99 15.41 -8.89
CA PRO A 52 4.46 16.73 -9.30
C PRO A 52 5.18 17.45 -8.14
N LEU A 53 6.42 17.05 -7.83
CA LEU A 53 7.25 17.77 -6.86
C LEU A 53 7.69 19.13 -7.46
N GLU A 54 7.90 20.14 -6.61
CA GLU A 54 8.34 21.47 -7.01
C GLU A 54 9.68 21.41 -7.76
N GLU A 55 10.63 20.64 -7.23
CA GLU A 55 11.92 20.41 -7.86
C GLU A 55 11.89 19.17 -8.78
N PRO A 56 12.60 19.16 -9.90
CA PRO A 56 12.54 18.08 -10.88
C PRO A 56 13.35 16.84 -10.47
N TRP A 57 13.15 16.38 -9.26
CA TRP A 57 13.77 15.17 -8.73
C TRP A 57 13.44 13.94 -9.58
N ARG A 58 14.36 13.00 -9.67
CA ARG A 58 14.20 11.76 -10.44
C ARG A 58 14.86 10.57 -9.75
N GLY A 59 14.41 9.36 -10.09
CA GLY A 59 14.99 8.11 -9.62
C GLY A 59 15.08 8.04 -8.09
N PHE A 60 16.21 7.61 -7.59
CA PHE A 60 16.44 7.41 -6.16
C PHE A 60 16.19 8.67 -5.32
N GLU A 61 16.66 9.82 -5.78
CA GLU A 61 16.49 11.09 -5.06
C GLU A 61 15.01 11.49 -4.95
N LYS A 62 14.22 11.27 -6.01
CA LYS A 62 12.78 11.50 -5.97
C LYS A 62 12.08 10.63 -4.92
N LEU A 63 12.47 9.35 -4.82
CA LEU A 63 11.94 8.45 -3.79
C LEU A 63 12.24 8.97 -2.38
N VAL A 64 13.47 9.45 -2.15
CA VAL A 64 13.86 10.06 -0.86
C VAL A 64 12.97 11.23 -0.52
N GLN A 65 12.76 12.18 -1.46
CA GLN A 65 11.97 13.38 -1.21
C GLN A 65 10.48 13.06 -0.99
N MET A 66 9.92 12.15 -1.78
CA MET A 66 8.53 11.73 -1.63
C MET A 66 8.29 11.11 -0.24
N VAL A 67 9.11 10.13 0.16
CA VAL A 67 8.90 9.45 1.43
C VAL A 67 9.20 10.35 2.64
N ALA A 68 10.21 11.21 2.55
CA ALA A 68 10.48 12.19 3.60
C ALA A 68 9.30 13.16 3.80
N SER A 69 8.66 13.59 2.71
CA SER A 69 7.47 14.45 2.78
C SER A 69 6.26 13.74 3.38
N ALA A 70 6.01 12.48 3.01
CA ALA A 70 4.94 11.68 3.62
C ALA A 70 5.19 11.43 5.11
N ILE A 71 6.44 11.18 5.51
CA ILE A 71 6.82 11.00 6.92
C ILE A 71 6.61 12.30 7.70
N ARG A 72 7.04 13.47 7.19
CA ARG A 72 6.82 14.77 7.85
C ARG A 72 5.34 15.04 8.09
N GLU A 73 4.50 14.80 7.09
CA GLU A 73 3.05 14.96 7.26
C GLU A 73 2.51 14.01 8.32
N CYS A 74 2.92 12.74 8.30
CA CYS A 74 2.48 11.76 9.28
C CYS A 74 2.92 12.10 10.71
N GLN A 75 4.09 12.71 10.90
CA GLN A 75 4.59 13.14 12.22
C GLN A 75 3.68 14.17 12.91
N VAL A 76 2.98 15.01 12.16
CA VAL A 76 2.05 16.00 12.74
C VAL A 76 0.98 15.31 13.59
N HIS A 77 0.56 14.12 13.17
CA HIS A 77 -0.42 13.31 13.90
C HIS A 77 0.15 12.64 15.16
N ALA A 78 1.47 12.51 15.24
CA ALA A 78 2.16 11.97 16.41
C ALA A 78 2.29 12.96 17.59
N GLY A 79 1.84 14.20 17.43
CA GLY A 79 1.95 15.23 18.46
C GLY A 79 3.39 15.63 18.77
N ALA A 80 4.20 15.87 17.74
CA ALA A 80 5.61 16.27 17.83
C ALA A 80 6.57 15.21 18.44
N VAL A 81 6.21 13.92 18.36
CA VAL A 81 7.12 12.85 18.80
C VAL A 81 8.36 12.82 17.90
N SER A 82 9.53 12.76 18.52
CA SER A 82 10.81 12.71 17.80
C SER A 82 10.94 11.40 17.01
N LEU A 83 11.40 11.46 15.75
CA LEU A 83 11.73 10.28 14.94
C LEU A 83 12.79 9.38 15.57
N ALA A 84 13.64 9.94 16.43
CA ALA A 84 14.61 9.18 17.20
C ALA A 84 13.96 8.23 18.23
N SER A 85 12.70 8.47 18.60
CA SER A 85 11.95 7.64 19.56
C SER A 85 10.89 6.74 18.89
N VAL A 86 10.70 6.85 17.57
CA VAL A 86 9.70 6.09 16.81
C VAL A 86 10.40 5.25 15.73
N PRO A 87 10.46 3.92 15.85
CA PRO A 87 11.01 3.07 14.80
C PRO A 87 10.30 3.30 13.47
N LEU A 88 11.06 3.51 12.39
CA LEU A 88 10.58 3.61 11.02
C LEU A 88 10.77 2.28 10.31
N LEU A 89 9.69 1.69 9.84
CA LEU A 89 9.67 0.51 8.98
C LEU A 89 9.39 0.97 7.55
N LEU A 90 10.39 0.91 6.68
CA LEU A 90 10.33 1.47 5.33
C LEU A 90 10.11 0.37 4.30
N CYS A 91 8.91 0.30 3.75
CA CYS A 91 8.49 -0.63 2.70
C CYS A 91 9.01 -0.14 1.34
N ILE A 92 9.69 -1.02 0.61
CA ILE A 92 10.30 -0.72 -0.70
C ILE A 92 10.04 -1.85 -1.71
N ALA A 93 10.38 -1.60 -2.96
CA ALA A 93 10.32 -2.58 -4.03
C ALA A 93 11.08 -3.87 -3.65
N GLU A 94 10.53 -5.01 -4.02
CA GLU A 94 11.13 -6.33 -3.83
C GLU A 94 12.42 -6.50 -4.65
N PRO A 95 13.36 -7.35 -4.21
CA PRO A 95 14.63 -7.55 -4.91
C PRO A 95 14.48 -8.04 -6.36
N THR A 96 13.39 -8.75 -6.64
CA THR A 96 13.09 -9.31 -7.97
C THR A 96 12.34 -8.35 -8.90
N ARG A 97 12.03 -7.12 -8.44
CA ARG A 97 11.34 -6.11 -9.24
C ARG A 97 12.10 -5.84 -10.54
N PRO A 98 11.46 -5.97 -11.71
CA PRO A 98 12.08 -5.60 -12.98
C PRO A 98 12.57 -4.14 -12.98
N GLY A 99 13.85 -3.94 -13.30
CA GLY A 99 14.43 -2.60 -13.35
C GLY A 99 14.52 -1.84 -12.02
N ARG A 100 14.54 -2.56 -10.90
CA ARG A 100 14.58 -2.02 -9.53
C ARG A 100 15.66 -0.94 -9.37
N THR A 101 15.29 0.17 -8.76
CA THR A 101 16.22 1.25 -8.44
C THR A 101 17.35 0.77 -7.52
N TYR A 102 18.60 1.16 -7.84
CA TYR A 102 19.76 0.85 -7.03
C TYR A 102 19.75 1.63 -5.70
N GLY A 103 20.39 1.09 -4.66
CA GLY A 103 20.58 1.77 -3.37
C GLY A 103 19.44 1.64 -2.38
N LEU A 104 18.29 1.07 -2.77
CA LEU A 104 17.10 1.00 -1.90
C LEU A 104 17.36 0.27 -0.59
N ASP A 105 18.13 -0.81 -0.58
CA ASP A 105 18.37 -1.63 0.62
C ASP A 105 19.35 -1.00 1.60
N ASN A 106 20.36 -0.30 1.09
CA ASN A 106 21.54 0.10 1.88
C ASN A 106 21.63 1.61 2.11
N GLU A 107 21.05 2.43 1.21
CA GLU A 107 21.26 3.88 1.20
C GLU A 107 19.98 4.65 1.54
N LEU A 108 18.80 4.10 1.22
CA LEU A 108 17.55 4.85 1.31
C LEU A 108 17.25 5.38 2.72
N LEU A 109 17.37 4.56 3.76
CA LEU A 109 17.13 5.01 5.13
C LEU A 109 18.05 6.15 5.54
N LYS A 110 19.33 6.08 5.15
CA LYS A 110 20.34 7.10 5.45
C LYS A 110 20.05 8.41 4.73
N GLU A 111 19.66 8.35 3.46
CA GLU A 111 19.31 9.55 2.71
C GLU A 111 17.97 10.15 3.17
N VAL A 112 17.01 9.32 3.59
CA VAL A 112 15.78 9.77 4.24
C VAL A 112 16.08 10.46 5.58
N GLU A 113 16.99 9.93 6.40
CA GLU A 113 17.45 10.56 7.64
C GLU A 113 18.00 11.97 7.38
N LYS A 114 18.86 12.10 6.36
CA LYS A 114 19.41 13.39 5.94
C LYS A 114 18.30 14.36 5.46
N ALA A 115 17.43 13.88 4.59
CA ALA A 115 16.35 14.69 4.05
C ALA A 115 15.39 15.18 5.15
N LEU A 116 15.13 14.36 6.17
CA LEU A 116 14.32 14.73 7.33
C LEU A 116 15.03 15.72 8.28
N GLY A 117 16.36 15.78 8.23
CA GLY A 117 17.18 16.58 9.16
C GLY A 117 17.08 16.10 10.62
N ALA A 118 16.75 14.83 10.82
CA ALA A 118 16.52 14.24 12.14
C ALA A 118 17.03 12.80 12.16
N LYS A 119 17.68 12.40 13.26
CA LYS A 119 18.10 11.00 13.42
C LYS A 119 16.90 10.06 13.51
N LEU A 120 17.00 8.93 12.84
CA LEU A 120 16.05 7.85 12.94
C LEU A 120 16.33 6.97 14.16
N HIS A 121 15.30 6.30 14.63
CA HIS A 121 15.43 5.33 15.72
C HIS A 121 16.36 4.17 15.31
N PRO A 122 17.25 3.66 16.20
CA PRO A 122 18.21 2.59 15.85
C PRO A 122 17.58 1.29 15.36
N ARG A 123 16.30 1.04 15.69
CA ARG A 123 15.53 -0.14 15.23
C ARG A 123 14.75 0.12 13.95
N SER A 124 14.98 1.25 13.27
CA SER A 124 14.42 1.50 11.95
C SER A 124 15.03 0.56 10.92
N SER A 125 14.22 0.04 10.00
CA SER A 125 14.65 -0.96 9.03
C SER A 125 13.90 -0.85 7.71
N VAL A 126 14.48 -1.43 6.66
CA VAL A 126 13.88 -1.55 5.33
C VAL A 126 13.20 -2.92 5.21
N ILE A 127 12.04 -2.95 4.53
CA ILE A 127 11.27 -4.16 4.22
C ILE A 127 11.08 -4.22 2.70
N ALA A 128 11.87 -5.05 2.03
CA ALA A 128 11.92 -5.15 0.58
C ALA A 128 11.01 -6.27 0.05
N ARG A 129 9.68 -6.12 0.17
CA ARG A 129 8.69 -7.10 -0.30
C ARG A 129 7.62 -6.48 -1.22
N GLY A 130 7.88 -5.28 -1.76
CA GLY A 130 6.95 -4.61 -2.68
C GLY A 130 5.56 -4.42 -2.08
N ARG A 131 4.52 -4.72 -2.84
CA ARG A 131 3.11 -4.52 -2.45
C ARG A 131 2.71 -5.26 -1.16
N VAL A 132 3.38 -6.36 -0.83
CA VAL A 132 3.05 -7.17 0.36
C VAL A 132 3.84 -6.76 1.61
N SER A 133 4.73 -5.78 1.53
CA SER A 133 5.58 -5.31 2.63
C SER A 133 4.79 -4.91 3.88
N ILE A 134 3.58 -4.38 3.72
CA ILE A 134 2.77 -3.85 4.83
C ILE A 134 2.42 -4.90 5.89
N ALA A 135 2.24 -6.17 5.51
CA ALA A 135 1.93 -7.23 6.46
C ALA A 135 3.11 -7.49 7.41
N GLU A 136 4.33 -7.59 6.85
CA GLU A 136 5.56 -7.75 7.64
C GLU A 136 5.82 -6.52 8.50
N ALA A 137 5.61 -5.31 7.95
CA ALA A 137 5.77 -4.06 8.70
C ALA A 137 4.84 -3.98 9.91
N LEU A 138 3.55 -4.33 9.75
CA LEU A 138 2.60 -4.39 10.88
C LEU A 138 2.98 -5.46 11.89
N HIS A 139 3.42 -6.62 11.43
CA HIS A 139 3.88 -7.68 12.31
C HIS A 139 5.09 -7.22 13.14
N LEU A 140 6.12 -6.65 12.52
CA LEU A 140 7.29 -6.09 13.21
C LEU A 140 6.88 -4.95 14.16
N ALA A 141 6.02 -4.03 13.73
CA ALA A 141 5.52 -2.95 14.58
C ALA A 141 4.86 -3.48 15.85
N SER A 142 4.12 -4.59 15.79
CA SER A 142 3.47 -5.21 16.95
C SER A 142 4.46 -5.67 18.03
N HIS A 143 5.70 -5.98 17.63
CA HIS A 143 6.79 -6.37 18.55
C HIS A 143 7.65 -5.16 18.98
N LEU A 144 7.69 -4.09 18.18
CA LEU A 144 8.45 -2.88 18.49
C LEU A 144 7.74 -1.96 19.47
N ILE A 145 6.42 -1.98 19.49
CA ILE A 145 5.58 -1.14 20.34
C ILE A 145 5.58 -1.68 21.76
N THR A 146 6.10 -0.88 22.69
CA THR A 146 6.15 -1.13 24.14
C THR A 146 5.57 0.08 24.90
N PRO A 147 5.37 0.02 26.23
CA PRO A 147 4.98 1.18 27.01
C PRO A 147 5.96 2.36 26.89
N GLU A 148 7.24 2.07 26.74
CA GLU A 148 8.33 3.06 26.61
C GLU A 148 8.45 3.61 25.17
N SER A 149 8.07 2.79 24.17
CA SER A 149 8.05 3.15 22.75
C SER A 149 6.65 2.87 22.17
N PRO A 150 5.66 3.74 22.44
CA PRO A 150 4.25 3.45 22.21
C PRO A 150 3.83 3.51 20.73
N PHE A 151 4.72 3.92 19.85
CA PHE A 151 4.45 4.11 18.44
C PHE A 151 5.52 3.46 17.56
N ALA A 152 5.12 3.10 16.35
CA ALA A 152 5.99 2.84 15.22
C ALA A 152 5.44 3.57 13.98
N MET A 153 6.31 3.94 13.06
CA MET A 153 5.94 4.51 11.78
C MET A 153 6.20 3.50 10.68
N ILE A 154 5.22 3.29 9.81
CA ILE A 154 5.38 2.47 8.63
C ILE A 154 5.24 3.38 7.43
N ALA A 155 6.27 3.45 6.60
CA ALA A 155 6.23 4.21 5.35
C ALA A 155 6.48 3.28 4.17
N GLY A 156 5.95 3.62 3.02
CA GLY A 156 6.20 2.91 1.76
C GLY A 156 6.46 3.91 0.66
N VAL A 157 7.39 3.59 -0.23
CA VAL A 157 7.71 4.41 -1.41
C VAL A 157 8.09 3.52 -2.57
N ASP A 158 7.58 3.86 -3.74
CA ASP A 158 7.92 3.17 -4.98
C ASP A 158 7.67 4.07 -6.19
N SER A 159 8.34 3.74 -7.31
CA SER A 159 8.11 4.36 -8.61
C SER A 159 8.32 3.33 -9.72
N PHE A 160 7.35 3.23 -10.62
CA PHE A 160 7.46 2.48 -11.87
C PHE A 160 7.93 3.34 -13.04
N LEU A 161 8.13 4.65 -12.81
CA LEU A 161 8.46 5.64 -13.84
C LEU A 161 9.97 5.74 -14.09
N SER A 162 10.58 4.59 -14.40
CA SER A 162 11.96 4.50 -14.89
C SER A 162 12.01 3.70 -16.19
N TRP A 163 12.93 4.06 -17.09
CA TRP A 163 13.05 3.31 -18.35
C TRP A 163 13.37 1.84 -18.14
N SER A 164 14.25 1.54 -17.17
CA SER A 164 14.60 0.16 -16.84
C SER A 164 13.41 -0.67 -16.38
N THR A 165 12.50 -0.08 -15.62
CA THR A 165 11.26 -0.76 -15.17
C THR A 165 10.27 -0.87 -16.31
N LEU A 166 9.98 0.24 -17.00
CA LEU A 166 8.95 0.29 -18.04
C LEU A 166 9.26 -0.63 -19.21
N SER A 167 10.52 -0.63 -19.72
CA SER A 167 10.92 -1.50 -20.82
C SER A 167 10.76 -2.98 -20.50
N LEU A 168 11.06 -3.41 -19.26
CA LEU A 168 10.89 -4.79 -18.83
C LEU A 168 9.41 -5.19 -18.68
N TYR A 169 8.56 -4.31 -18.11
CA TYR A 169 7.13 -4.60 -18.05
C TYR A 169 6.45 -4.54 -19.44
N GLN A 170 6.93 -3.67 -20.31
CA GLN A 170 6.46 -3.63 -21.70
C GLN A 170 6.81 -4.91 -22.46
N SER A 171 8.04 -5.41 -22.33
CA SER A 171 8.45 -6.68 -22.96
C SER A 171 7.62 -7.87 -22.50
N LYS A 172 7.01 -7.79 -21.31
CA LYS A 172 6.09 -8.78 -20.73
C LYS A 172 4.62 -8.49 -21.07
N SER A 173 4.33 -7.49 -21.89
CA SER A 173 2.98 -7.04 -22.24
C SER A 173 2.11 -6.74 -21.01
N ARG A 174 2.69 -6.11 -19.99
CA ARG A 174 2.00 -5.81 -18.73
C ARG A 174 1.64 -4.33 -18.55
N LEU A 175 2.13 -3.44 -19.42
CA LEU A 175 1.72 -2.03 -19.42
C LEU A 175 0.45 -1.83 -20.23
N LEU A 176 -0.43 -0.96 -19.75
CA LEU A 176 -1.56 -0.47 -20.53
C LEU A 176 -1.05 0.44 -21.65
N THR A 177 -1.31 0.06 -22.90
CA THR A 177 -0.89 0.80 -24.10
C THR A 177 -2.00 0.72 -25.14
N SER A 178 -1.90 1.46 -26.24
CA SER A 178 -2.84 1.34 -27.37
C SER A 178 -2.90 -0.10 -27.96
N LYS A 179 -1.84 -0.87 -27.79
CA LYS A 179 -1.73 -2.27 -28.28
C LYS A 179 -2.07 -3.32 -27.24
N ASN A 180 -2.15 -2.94 -25.96
CA ASN A 180 -2.43 -3.86 -24.87
C ASN A 180 -3.44 -3.25 -23.88
N SER A 181 -4.66 -3.75 -23.91
CA SER A 181 -5.72 -3.35 -22.97
C SER A 181 -5.71 -4.11 -21.64
N ASN A 182 -4.89 -5.16 -21.53
CA ASN A 182 -4.72 -5.95 -20.30
C ASN A 182 -3.41 -5.60 -19.62
N GLY A 183 -3.32 -4.43 -19.04
CA GLY A 183 -2.11 -3.96 -18.40
C GLY A 183 -2.40 -2.89 -17.36
N PHE A 184 -1.38 -2.54 -16.60
CA PHE A 184 -1.47 -1.48 -15.60
C PHE A 184 -0.92 -0.14 -16.11
N ILE A 185 -1.41 0.94 -15.53
CA ILE A 185 -0.84 2.29 -15.68
C ILE A 185 0.26 2.45 -14.63
N PRO A 186 1.52 2.72 -15.01
CA PRO A 186 2.60 2.92 -14.05
C PRO A 186 2.40 4.23 -13.28
N GLY A 187 2.72 4.18 -12.00
CA GLY A 187 2.64 5.33 -11.11
C GLY A 187 3.82 5.40 -10.14
N GLU A 188 3.79 6.40 -9.31
CA GLU A 188 4.68 6.55 -8.18
C GLU A 188 3.95 7.21 -7.01
N ALA A 189 4.32 6.82 -5.81
CA ALA A 189 3.78 7.39 -4.59
C ALA A 189 4.70 7.15 -3.39
N ALA A 190 4.48 7.93 -2.34
CA ALA A 190 4.91 7.62 -1.00
C ALA A 190 3.73 7.78 -0.04
N ALA A 191 3.65 6.90 0.95
CA ALA A 191 2.68 7.02 2.02
C ALA A 191 3.31 6.58 3.35
N ALA A 192 2.85 7.19 4.44
CA ALA A 192 3.27 6.84 5.78
C ALA A 192 2.05 6.73 6.69
N ILE A 193 2.09 5.82 7.65
CA ILE A 193 1.10 5.68 8.71
C ILE A 193 1.80 5.61 10.06
N LEU A 194 1.19 6.22 11.07
CA LEU A 194 1.57 6.06 12.46
C LEU A 194 0.73 4.95 13.09
N VAL A 195 1.38 3.99 13.73
CA VAL A 195 0.70 2.89 14.41
C VAL A 195 1.06 2.85 15.89
N GLY A 196 0.10 2.41 16.71
CA GLY A 196 0.27 2.24 18.15
C GLY A 196 -0.55 1.06 18.65
N ALA A 197 -0.42 0.72 19.94
CA ALA A 197 -1.27 -0.31 20.53
C ALA A 197 -2.74 0.14 20.50
N ALA A 198 -3.63 -0.77 20.11
CA ALA A 198 -5.07 -0.51 20.18
C ALA A 198 -5.48 -0.30 21.66
N LYS A 199 -6.28 0.74 21.91
CA LYS A 199 -6.82 1.07 23.22
C LYS A 199 -8.34 1.06 23.14
N SER A 200 -8.99 0.35 24.04
CA SER A 200 -10.45 0.32 24.13
C SER A 200 -11.01 1.73 24.37
N GLY A 201 -12.16 2.03 23.77
CA GLY A 201 -12.86 3.31 23.96
C GLY A 201 -12.24 4.50 23.22
N THR A 202 -11.25 4.28 22.37
CA THR A 202 -10.68 5.30 21.48
C THR A 202 -11.19 5.12 20.05
N GLU A 203 -11.42 6.26 19.39
CA GLU A 203 -11.86 6.27 17.99
C GLU A 203 -10.67 6.01 17.05
N ASN A 204 -10.55 4.78 16.55
CA ASN A 204 -9.42 4.38 15.70
C ASN A 204 -9.80 3.30 14.67
N LEU A 205 -9.06 3.27 13.57
CA LEU A 205 -9.02 2.14 12.66
C LEU A 205 -8.01 1.11 13.22
N ILE A 206 -8.47 -0.08 13.52
CA ILE A 206 -7.68 -1.12 14.20
C ILE A 206 -7.44 -2.27 13.23
N CYS A 207 -6.19 -2.65 13.02
CA CYS A 207 -5.81 -3.90 12.38
C CYS A 207 -5.93 -5.03 13.41
N THR A 208 -6.88 -5.93 13.18
CA THR A 208 -7.23 -7.04 14.10
C THR A 208 -6.70 -8.37 13.64
N GLY A 209 -6.37 -8.53 12.35
CA GLY A 209 -5.82 -9.78 11.83
C GLY A 209 -4.96 -9.57 10.59
N ILE A 210 -3.93 -10.41 10.47
CA ILE A 210 -3.02 -10.48 9.33
C ILE A 210 -2.96 -11.93 8.86
N GLY A 211 -3.01 -12.12 7.54
CA GLY A 211 -2.82 -13.41 6.91
C GLY A 211 -1.87 -13.32 5.73
N ALA A 212 -1.13 -14.39 5.52
CA ALA A 212 -0.27 -14.58 4.36
C ALA A 212 -0.64 -15.88 3.65
N GLY A 213 -0.36 -15.97 2.36
CA GLY A 213 -0.56 -17.16 1.56
C GLY A 213 0.42 -17.21 0.40
N HIS A 214 0.55 -18.39 -0.19
CA HIS A 214 1.48 -18.67 -1.26
C HIS A 214 0.73 -19.10 -2.53
N GLU A 215 0.80 -18.30 -3.61
CA GLU A 215 0.18 -18.56 -4.89
C GLU A 215 1.20 -19.11 -5.88
N THR A 216 0.99 -20.32 -6.39
CA THR A 216 1.86 -20.94 -7.39
C THR A 216 1.53 -20.47 -8.81
N ALA A 217 0.25 -20.22 -9.07
CA ALA A 217 -0.23 -19.71 -10.35
C ALA A 217 -0.08 -18.18 -10.42
N THR A 218 1.17 -17.68 -10.47
CA THR A 218 1.49 -16.24 -10.56
C THR A 218 1.08 -15.65 -11.91
N VAL A 219 1.18 -14.33 -12.06
CA VAL A 219 0.82 -13.61 -13.30
C VAL A 219 1.65 -14.07 -14.51
N GLU A 220 2.84 -14.61 -14.29
CA GLU A 220 3.73 -15.14 -15.35
C GLU A 220 3.66 -16.68 -15.48
N SER A 221 2.83 -17.35 -14.66
CA SER A 221 2.68 -18.79 -14.67
C SER A 221 1.66 -19.25 -15.72
N GLU A 222 1.91 -20.41 -16.33
CA GLU A 222 0.95 -21.10 -17.20
C GLU A 222 -0.05 -21.95 -16.40
N GLU A 223 0.15 -22.09 -15.09
CA GLU A 223 -0.76 -22.85 -14.24
C GLU A 223 -2.15 -22.19 -14.15
N PRO A 224 -3.23 -23.00 -14.12
CA PRO A 224 -4.58 -22.46 -13.98
C PRO A 224 -4.77 -21.74 -12.64
N LEU A 225 -5.02 -20.42 -12.68
CA LEU A 225 -5.28 -19.61 -11.49
C LEU A 225 -6.53 -20.09 -10.77
N ARG A 226 -6.36 -20.49 -9.50
CA ARG A 226 -7.42 -20.90 -8.56
C ARG A 226 -7.49 -19.99 -7.34
N ALA A 227 -6.59 -19.02 -7.23
CA ALA A 227 -6.44 -18.10 -6.10
C ALA A 227 -6.22 -18.82 -4.77
N ASN A 228 -5.43 -19.90 -4.76
CA ASN A 228 -5.16 -20.69 -3.55
C ASN A 228 -4.44 -19.84 -2.51
N GLY A 229 -3.40 -19.10 -2.90
CA GLY A 229 -2.64 -18.25 -2.01
C GLY A 229 -3.48 -17.10 -1.42
N MET A 230 -4.34 -16.48 -2.24
CA MET A 230 -5.20 -15.42 -1.72
C MET A 230 -6.28 -15.97 -0.77
N VAL A 231 -6.82 -17.17 -1.03
CA VAL A 231 -7.76 -17.86 -0.11
C VAL A 231 -7.07 -18.21 1.21
N GLU A 232 -5.83 -18.68 1.15
CA GLU A 232 -5.01 -18.95 2.33
C GLU A 232 -4.81 -17.69 3.16
N ALA A 233 -4.41 -16.57 2.52
CA ALA A 233 -4.24 -15.28 3.17
C ALA A 233 -5.54 -14.80 3.83
N PHE A 234 -6.69 -14.90 3.16
CA PHE A 234 -7.99 -14.54 3.75
C PHE A 234 -8.32 -15.39 4.96
N THR A 235 -8.16 -16.70 4.84
CA THR A 235 -8.46 -17.64 5.91
C THR A 235 -7.61 -17.37 7.15
N ALA A 236 -6.30 -17.16 6.95
CA ALA A 236 -5.38 -16.83 8.03
C ALA A 236 -5.71 -15.48 8.70
N ALA A 237 -6.00 -14.43 7.90
CA ALA A 237 -6.34 -13.12 8.42
C ALA A 237 -7.64 -13.13 9.24
N PHE A 238 -8.68 -13.84 8.77
CA PHE A 238 -9.93 -13.97 9.49
C PHE A 238 -9.79 -14.82 10.78
N ALA A 239 -8.98 -15.86 10.74
CA ALA A 239 -8.67 -16.67 11.93
C ALA A 239 -7.94 -15.82 12.99
N ASP A 240 -6.94 -15.02 12.59
CA ASP A 240 -6.21 -14.10 13.49
C ASP A 240 -7.13 -13.01 14.07
N ALA A 241 -8.07 -12.49 13.26
CA ALA A 241 -9.05 -11.49 13.69
C ALA A 241 -10.22 -12.06 14.52
N GLY A 242 -10.42 -13.38 14.54
CA GLY A 242 -11.57 -14.01 15.19
C GLY A 242 -12.92 -13.67 14.51
N CYS A 243 -12.92 -13.46 13.21
CA CYS A 243 -14.12 -13.09 12.43
C CYS A 243 -14.18 -13.83 11.08
N THR A 244 -15.14 -13.46 10.23
CA THR A 244 -15.36 -14.07 8.92
C THR A 244 -15.53 -13.00 7.83
N MET A 245 -15.58 -13.41 6.56
CA MET A 245 -15.88 -12.51 5.44
C MET A 245 -17.26 -11.83 5.58
N ALA A 246 -18.18 -12.41 6.35
CA ALA A 246 -19.48 -11.81 6.62
C ALA A 246 -19.40 -10.54 7.47
N ASP A 247 -18.38 -10.42 8.29
CA ASP A 247 -18.19 -9.35 9.29
C ASP A 247 -17.49 -8.10 8.72
N VAL A 248 -17.00 -8.15 7.48
CA VAL A 248 -16.39 -7.00 6.79
C VAL A 248 -17.36 -6.39 5.77
N ASP A 249 -17.34 -5.08 5.61
CA ASP A 249 -18.33 -4.33 4.84
C ASP A 249 -17.87 -4.02 3.41
N TYR A 250 -16.56 -3.90 3.20
CA TYR A 250 -15.96 -3.61 1.90
C TYR A 250 -14.53 -4.15 1.80
N ARG A 251 -13.99 -4.13 0.60
CA ARG A 251 -12.62 -4.54 0.31
C ARG A 251 -11.80 -3.38 -0.21
N LEU A 252 -10.53 -3.34 0.12
CA LEU A 252 -9.54 -2.37 -0.37
C LEU A 252 -8.31 -3.13 -0.86
N THR A 253 -7.83 -2.83 -2.07
CA THR A 253 -6.89 -3.71 -2.78
C THR A 253 -5.98 -2.94 -3.74
N ASP A 254 -4.97 -3.63 -4.23
CA ASP A 254 -3.99 -3.19 -5.23
C ASP A 254 -4.36 -3.55 -6.68
N LEU A 255 -5.62 -3.84 -6.98
CA LEU A 255 -6.05 -4.12 -8.36
C LEU A 255 -5.65 -2.95 -9.28
N ASN A 256 -4.92 -3.26 -10.35
CA ASN A 256 -4.21 -2.26 -11.15
C ASN A 256 -4.60 -2.25 -12.65
N GLY A 257 -5.68 -2.95 -13.02
CA GLY A 257 -6.14 -3.05 -14.42
C GLY A 257 -5.83 -4.39 -15.09
N GLU A 258 -4.93 -5.20 -14.55
CA GLU A 258 -4.62 -6.52 -15.09
C GLU A 258 -5.73 -7.55 -14.77
N GLN A 259 -6.21 -8.26 -15.79
CA GLN A 259 -7.26 -9.27 -15.62
C GLN A 259 -6.91 -10.37 -14.63
N TYR A 260 -5.63 -10.71 -14.51
CA TYR A 260 -5.13 -11.68 -13.53
C TYR A 260 -5.54 -11.30 -12.11
N ALA A 261 -5.26 -10.06 -11.70
CA ALA A 261 -5.53 -9.57 -10.35
C ALA A 261 -7.04 -9.54 -10.04
N PHE A 262 -7.87 -9.10 -10.99
CA PHE A 262 -9.34 -9.12 -10.84
C PHE A 262 -9.88 -10.54 -10.75
N LYS A 263 -9.37 -11.47 -11.56
CA LYS A 263 -9.76 -12.88 -11.53
C LYS A 263 -9.39 -13.53 -10.20
N GLU A 264 -8.17 -13.27 -9.68
CA GLU A 264 -7.71 -13.77 -8.38
C GLU A 264 -8.63 -13.27 -7.26
N ALA A 265 -8.86 -11.96 -7.20
CA ALA A 265 -9.73 -11.34 -6.19
C ALA A 265 -11.16 -11.87 -6.22
N ALA A 266 -11.72 -12.10 -7.40
CA ALA A 266 -13.06 -12.66 -7.58
C ALA A 266 -13.13 -14.14 -7.15
N LEU A 267 -12.15 -14.96 -7.54
CA LEU A 267 -12.07 -16.36 -7.16
C LEU A 267 -11.90 -16.52 -5.65
N ALA A 268 -10.99 -15.76 -5.04
CA ALA A 268 -10.77 -15.80 -3.59
C ALA A 268 -12.03 -15.40 -2.82
N MET A 269 -12.70 -14.33 -3.24
CA MET A 269 -13.97 -13.91 -2.64
C MET A 269 -15.04 -15.01 -2.75
N ASN A 270 -15.26 -15.58 -3.94
CA ASN A 270 -16.29 -16.61 -4.15
C ASN A 270 -16.03 -17.89 -3.34
N ARG A 271 -14.76 -18.19 -3.07
CA ARG A 271 -14.36 -19.37 -2.27
C ARG A 271 -14.45 -19.15 -0.77
N THR A 272 -14.47 -17.90 -0.30
CA THR A 272 -14.45 -17.55 1.14
C THR A 272 -15.76 -16.96 1.64
N LEU A 273 -16.49 -16.22 0.82
CA LEU A 273 -17.79 -15.63 1.18
C LEU A 273 -18.88 -16.72 1.18
N ARG A 274 -19.41 -17.04 2.37
CA ARG A 274 -20.47 -18.07 2.55
C ARG A 274 -21.86 -17.48 2.75
N THR A 275 -21.95 -16.17 2.97
CA THR A 275 -23.21 -15.47 3.23
C THR A 275 -23.44 -14.44 2.14
N ARG A 276 -24.65 -14.40 1.57
CA ARG A 276 -25.01 -13.41 0.55
C ARG A 276 -24.96 -12.01 1.15
N LYS A 277 -24.23 -11.12 0.52
CA LYS A 277 -24.22 -9.68 0.79
C LYS A 277 -24.96 -8.93 -0.30
N SER A 278 -25.81 -7.98 0.07
CA SER A 278 -26.53 -7.12 -0.90
C SER A 278 -25.58 -6.14 -1.57
N ARG A 279 -24.54 -5.70 -0.84
CA ARG A 279 -23.44 -4.85 -1.33
C ARG A 279 -22.13 -5.33 -0.70
N PHE A 280 -21.09 -5.41 -1.51
CA PHE A 280 -19.74 -5.69 -1.05
C PHE A 280 -18.74 -4.97 -1.96
N PRO A 281 -18.63 -3.63 -1.82
CA PRO A 281 -17.79 -2.82 -2.69
C PRO A 281 -16.34 -3.24 -2.62
N ILE A 282 -15.63 -3.02 -3.71
CA ILE A 282 -14.18 -3.13 -3.79
C ILE A 282 -13.63 -1.77 -4.21
N TRP A 283 -12.65 -1.29 -3.47
CA TRP A 283 -11.93 -0.06 -3.75
C TRP A 283 -10.50 -0.39 -4.13
N HIS A 284 -10.00 0.23 -5.17
CA HIS A 284 -8.62 0.11 -5.62
C HIS A 284 -8.07 1.50 -5.95
N PRO A 285 -7.29 2.11 -5.05
CA PRO A 285 -6.73 3.45 -5.23
C PRO A 285 -5.90 3.60 -6.50
N THR A 286 -5.41 2.50 -7.04
CA THR A 286 -4.65 2.42 -8.29
C THR A 286 -5.38 3.00 -9.51
N ASP A 287 -6.72 3.05 -9.50
CA ASP A 287 -7.51 3.74 -10.53
C ASP A 287 -7.23 5.25 -10.59
N CYS A 288 -6.66 5.82 -9.53
CA CYS A 288 -6.34 7.24 -9.45
C CYS A 288 -4.83 7.52 -9.46
N VAL A 289 -4.05 6.61 -8.86
CA VAL A 289 -2.61 6.82 -8.64
C VAL A 289 -1.71 5.93 -9.49
N GLY A 290 -2.29 4.97 -10.24
CA GLY A 290 -1.55 3.96 -10.98
C GLY A 290 -0.94 2.88 -10.07
N GLU A 291 -0.10 2.03 -10.67
CA GLU A 291 0.66 1.03 -9.92
C GLU A 291 1.79 1.71 -9.14
N VAL A 292 1.70 1.67 -7.83
CA VAL A 292 2.60 2.37 -6.90
C VAL A 292 3.38 1.42 -5.97
N GLY A 293 3.38 0.14 -6.28
CA GLY A 293 4.22 -0.87 -5.63
C GLY A 293 4.15 -0.86 -4.11
N ALA A 294 5.30 -0.73 -3.47
CA ALA A 294 5.43 -0.79 -2.01
C ALA A 294 4.68 0.32 -1.25
N ALA A 295 4.30 1.41 -1.92
CA ALA A 295 3.52 2.48 -1.31
C ALA A 295 2.05 2.10 -1.10
N ILE A 296 1.51 1.10 -1.83
CA ILE A 296 0.08 0.78 -1.84
C ILE A 296 -0.46 0.38 -0.46
N GLY A 297 0.33 -0.35 0.34
CA GLY A 297 -0.08 -0.80 1.66
C GLY A 297 -0.37 0.36 2.61
N PRO A 298 0.62 1.20 2.97
CA PRO A 298 0.41 2.39 3.81
C PRO A 298 -0.63 3.36 3.23
N LEU A 299 -0.65 3.55 1.89
CA LEU A 299 -1.63 4.38 1.19
C LEU A 299 -3.05 3.87 1.45
N SER A 300 -3.29 2.58 1.24
CA SER A 300 -4.61 1.96 1.44
C SER A 300 -5.09 2.08 2.89
N LEU A 301 -4.21 1.89 3.86
CA LEU A 301 -4.57 2.05 5.28
C LEU A 301 -4.90 3.52 5.61
N GLY A 302 -4.20 4.46 5.01
CA GLY A 302 -4.52 5.89 5.15
C GLY A 302 -5.86 6.26 4.50
N VAL A 303 -6.19 5.69 3.33
CA VAL A 303 -7.51 5.86 2.66
C VAL A 303 -8.62 5.29 3.54
N ALA A 304 -8.43 4.09 4.09
CA ALA A 304 -9.42 3.47 5.00
C ALA A 304 -9.63 4.33 6.26
N LEU A 305 -8.55 4.85 6.85
CA LEU A 305 -8.61 5.74 8.02
C LEU A 305 -9.38 7.03 7.69
N ALA A 306 -9.07 7.67 6.57
CA ALA A 306 -9.76 8.89 6.13
C ALA A 306 -11.24 8.64 5.85
N ALA A 307 -11.58 7.52 5.22
CA ALA A 307 -12.95 7.13 4.92
C ALA A 307 -13.77 6.93 6.20
N ALA A 308 -13.20 6.23 7.17
CA ALA A 308 -13.85 5.95 8.44
C ALA A 308 -14.06 7.23 9.25
N ARG A 309 -13.00 8.06 9.42
CA ARG A 309 -13.08 9.33 10.17
C ARG A 309 -14.04 10.34 9.56
N LYS A 310 -14.11 10.40 8.23
CA LYS A 310 -15.01 11.33 7.50
C LYS A 310 -16.40 10.73 7.26
N GLY A 311 -16.67 9.51 7.72
CA GLY A 311 -17.99 8.89 7.68
C GLY A 311 -18.49 8.49 6.29
N TYR A 312 -17.61 8.28 5.31
CA TYR A 312 -18.01 7.81 3.98
C TYR A 312 -17.60 6.35 3.69
N SER A 313 -17.01 5.66 4.66
CA SER A 313 -16.78 4.21 4.54
C SER A 313 -18.10 3.44 4.43
N PRO A 314 -18.16 2.36 3.62
CA PRO A 314 -19.35 1.51 3.52
C PRO A 314 -19.81 0.87 4.83
N GLY A 315 -18.89 0.75 5.79
CA GLY A 315 -19.12 0.22 7.13
C GLY A 315 -17.82 0.19 7.94
N PRO A 316 -17.84 -0.31 9.17
CA PRO A 316 -16.67 -0.30 10.04
C PRO A 316 -15.62 -1.36 9.67
N GLY A 317 -16.01 -2.48 9.05
CA GLY A 317 -15.11 -3.59 8.73
C GLY A 317 -14.56 -3.49 7.32
N VAL A 318 -13.24 -3.64 7.17
CA VAL A 318 -12.57 -3.67 5.85
C VAL A 318 -11.59 -4.83 5.74
N LEU A 319 -11.61 -5.51 4.60
CA LEU A 319 -10.61 -6.46 4.18
C LEU A 319 -9.67 -5.79 3.20
N CYS A 320 -8.43 -5.53 3.59
CA CYS A 320 -7.38 -5.16 2.64
C CYS A 320 -6.69 -6.43 2.15
N HIS A 321 -6.40 -6.52 0.85
CA HIS A 321 -5.64 -7.64 0.31
C HIS A 321 -4.74 -7.18 -0.84
N PHE A 322 -3.52 -7.72 -0.86
CA PHE A 322 -2.49 -7.34 -1.81
C PHE A 322 -1.74 -8.57 -2.31
N GLY A 323 -1.30 -8.52 -3.57
CA GLY A 323 -0.54 -9.58 -4.19
C GLY A 323 0.75 -9.08 -4.82
N GLY A 324 1.87 -9.77 -4.57
CA GLY A 324 3.11 -9.55 -5.33
C GLY A 324 3.05 -10.14 -6.73
N ASP A 325 3.97 -9.74 -7.60
CA ASP A 325 4.17 -10.40 -8.91
C ASP A 325 4.63 -11.85 -8.74
N GLY A 326 5.34 -12.13 -7.65
CA GLY A 326 5.70 -13.48 -7.23
C GLY A 326 4.58 -14.21 -6.48
N ASN A 327 4.99 -15.12 -5.63
CA ASN A 327 4.09 -16.06 -4.94
C ASN A 327 3.37 -15.48 -3.73
N ASP A 328 3.81 -14.35 -3.20
CA ASP A 328 3.30 -13.81 -1.93
C ASP A 328 1.93 -13.16 -2.08
N ARG A 329 1.01 -13.54 -1.18
CA ARG A 329 -0.31 -12.93 -1.01
C ARG A 329 -0.52 -12.58 0.45
N ILE A 330 -1.14 -11.43 0.71
CA ILE A 330 -1.47 -11.00 2.07
C ILE A 330 -2.90 -10.50 2.18
N ALA A 331 -3.44 -10.60 3.37
CA ALA A 331 -4.71 -10.02 3.75
C ALA A 331 -4.62 -9.39 5.13
N LEU A 332 -5.32 -8.27 5.31
CA LEU A 332 -5.44 -7.56 6.58
C LEU A 332 -6.91 -7.37 6.88
N VAL A 333 -7.33 -7.69 8.08
CA VAL A 333 -8.66 -7.38 8.58
C VAL A 333 -8.55 -6.15 9.48
N LEU A 334 -9.30 -5.09 9.12
CA LEU A 334 -9.33 -3.88 9.94
C LEU A 334 -10.78 -3.57 10.33
N ARG A 335 -10.92 -2.92 11.50
CA ARG A 335 -12.21 -2.46 12.01
C ARG A 335 -12.08 -1.05 12.56
N TYR A 336 -13.00 -0.18 12.19
CA TYR A 336 -13.12 1.15 12.79
C TYR A 336 -13.97 1.07 14.04
N GLU A 337 -13.37 1.41 15.16
CA GLU A 337 -14.08 1.54 16.43
C GLU A 337 -14.43 3.01 16.66
N ARG A 338 -15.70 3.30 16.96
CA ARG A 338 -16.15 4.62 17.39
C ARG A 338 -16.05 4.73 18.91
N ARG A 339 -15.83 5.93 19.38
CA ARG A 339 -15.92 6.21 20.82
C ARG A 339 -17.32 5.84 21.29
N ALA A 340 -17.41 5.02 22.34
CA ALA A 340 -18.70 4.81 23.00
C ALA A 340 -19.24 6.16 23.47
N ALA A 341 -20.49 6.47 23.11
CA ALA A 341 -21.17 7.72 23.47
C ALA A 341 -21.39 7.79 24.97
#